data_c2d64ab213111349589168d0c997f537
#
_entry.id   c2d64ab213111349589168d0c997f537
#
_cell.length_a   1.000
_cell.length_b   1.000
_cell.length_c   1.000
_cell.angle_alpha   90.00
_cell.angle_beta   90.00
_cell.angle_gamma   90.00
#
_symmetry.space_group_name_H-M   'P 1'
#
loop_
_entity.id
_entity.type
_entity.pdbx_description
1 polymer ?
#
loop_
_entity_poly.entity_id
_entity_poly.type
_entity_poly.pdbx_seq_one_letter_code
_entity_poly.pdbx_strand_id
1 'polypeptide(L)'
;MKLSPLQVARYQYSPKLPGMLRNGISDICVCSGGATESVADQEKIKALFPNTYGKNEITFQKGKNTSVPKKQVVGVILSGGQAPGGHNVICGLYDALKACDKENVLYGFKGGPSGLLEDNYVVFDDEYINQYRNTGGFDIIGSGRTKLETEEQFAIAEGVCKKHGITAIVIIGGDDSNTNAAVLAEYFAAHNSGIQVIG
;
A
#
# COMPACT_ATOMS: atom_id res chain seq x y z
N MET A 1 26.42 16.50 15.18
CA MET A 1 25.30 17.36 15.66
C MET A 1 24.68 16.71 16.89
N LYS A 2 24.41 17.47 17.97
CA LYS A 2 23.81 16.89 19.20
C LYS A 2 22.32 16.73 18.99
N LEU A 3 21.79 15.50 19.15
CA LEU A 3 20.36 15.22 19.04
C LEU A 3 19.58 15.93 20.15
N SER A 4 18.39 16.44 19.81
CA SER A 4 17.47 16.97 20.82
C SER A 4 16.89 15.85 21.69
N PRO A 5 16.42 16.13 22.91
CA PRO A 5 15.75 15.13 23.75
C PRO A 5 14.56 14.43 23.04
N LEU A 6 13.81 15.18 22.23
CA LEU A 6 12.71 14.64 21.46
C LEU A 6 13.18 13.65 20.39
N GLN A 7 14.27 13.96 19.67
CA GLN A 7 14.85 13.03 18.69
C GLN A 7 15.34 11.74 19.35
N VAL A 8 15.99 11.85 20.53
CA VAL A 8 16.42 10.68 21.30
C VAL A 8 15.22 9.82 21.71
N ALA A 9 14.17 10.44 22.27
CA ALA A 9 12.95 9.72 22.65
C ALA A 9 12.27 9.05 21.44
N ARG A 10 12.23 9.72 20.29
CA ARG A 10 11.69 9.17 19.04
C ARG A 10 12.45 7.92 18.56
N TYR A 11 13.77 7.94 18.61
CA TYR A 11 14.59 6.79 18.22
C TYR A 11 14.50 5.61 19.19
N GLN A 12 14.21 5.88 20.45
CA GLN A 12 14.01 4.86 21.48
C GLN A 12 12.60 4.27 21.46
N TYR A 13 11.64 4.94 20.84
CA TYR A 13 10.26 4.47 20.79
C TYR A 13 10.12 3.28 19.86
N SER A 14 9.59 2.18 20.39
CA SER A 14 9.21 0.99 19.60
C SER A 14 7.69 0.82 19.64
N PRO A 15 7.00 0.94 18.50
CA PRO A 15 5.55 0.75 18.41
C PRO A 15 5.16 -0.66 18.87
N LYS A 16 4.06 -0.76 19.63
CA LYS A 16 3.50 -2.07 19.99
C LYS A 16 2.76 -2.65 18.79
N LEU A 17 3.23 -3.78 18.31
CA LEU A 17 2.54 -4.53 17.27
C LEU A 17 1.22 -5.13 17.81
N PRO A 18 0.17 -5.21 17.00
CA PRO A 18 -1.00 -6.01 17.30
C PRO A 18 -0.61 -7.44 17.69
N GLY A 19 -1.38 -8.04 18.61
CA GLY A 19 -1.05 -9.38 19.15
C GLY A 19 -0.83 -10.45 18.09
N MET A 20 -1.51 -10.30 16.96
CA MET A 20 -1.38 -11.21 15.81
C MET A 20 -0.04 -11.08 15.08
N LEU A 21 0.55 -9.89 15.02
CA LEU A 21 1.79 -9.61 14.30
C LEU A 21 3.07 -9.80 15.14
N ARG A 22 2.93 -10.08 16.44
CA ARG A 22 4.10 -10.16 17.36
C ARG A 22 5.11 -11.22 17.01
N ASN A 23 4.66 -12.33 16.41
CA ASN A 23 5.52 -13.44 16.02
C ASN A 23 5.88 -13.43 14.53
N GLY A 24 5.55 -12.33 13.83
CA GLY A 24 5.74 -12.21 12.40
C GLY A 24 4.61 -12.83 11.58
N ILE A 25 4.69 -12.68 10.26
CA ILE A 25 3.65 -13.13 9.34
C ILE A 25 3.62 -14.65 9.12
N SER A 26 4.68 -15.37 9.49
CA SER A 26 4.71 -16.84 9.45
C SER A 26 3.66 -17.50 10.35
N ASP A 27 3.23 -16.79 11.39
CA ASP A 27 2.22 -17.24 12.35
C ASP A 27 0.81 -16.72 12.04
N ILE A 28 0.59 -16.23 10.82
CA ILE A 28 -0.69 -15.69 10.37
C ILE A 28 -1.21 -16.52 9.19
N CYS A 29 -2.41 -17.04 9.34
CA CYS A 29 -3.16 -17.64 8.23
C CYS A 29 -4.15 -16.64 7.68
N VAL A 30 -4.29 -16.64 6.36
CA VAL A 30 -5.34 -15.92 5.64
C VAL A 30 -6.57 -16.82 5.56
N CYS A 31 -7.71 -16.33 6.03
CA CYS A 31 -8.99 -17.02 5.97
C CYS A 31 -9.94 -16.26 5.06
N SER A 32 -10.61 -17.00 4.17
CA SER A 32 -11.63 -16.45 3.28
C SER A 32 -13.00 -16.60 3.92
N GLY A 33 -13.73 -15.50 4.01
CA GLY A 33 -15.12 -15.45 4.47
C GLY A 33 -16.12 -15.57 3.32
N GLY A 34 -17.31 -15.01 3.53
CA GLY A 34 -18.36 -14.92 2.51
C GLY A 34 -18.05 -13.86 1.43
N ALA A 35 -18.78 -13.93 0.32
CA ALA A 35 -18.74 -12.88 -0.68
C ALA A 35 -19.22 -11.55 -0.09
N THR A 36 -18.53 -10.46 -0.46
CA THR A 36 -18.90 -9.10 -0.05
C THR A 36 -19.90 -8.49 -1.00
N GLU A 37 -20.72 -7.57 -0.49
CA GLU A 37 -21.71 -6.84 -1.27
C GLU A 37 -21.64 -5.35 -0.90
N SER A 38 -21.97 -4.48 -1.86
CA SER A 38 -22.13 -3.06 -1.55
C SER A 38 -23.38 -2.82 -0.71
N VAL A 39 -23.34 -1.79 0.16
CA VAL A 39 -24.44 -1.43 1.05
C VAL A 39 -25.67 -0.95 0.28
N ALA A 40 -25.45 -0.30 -0.88
CA ALA A 40 -26.50 0.23 -1.75
C ALA A 40 -26.09 0.06 -3.20
N ASP A 41 -27.06 0.25 -4.12
CA ASP A 41 -26.87 0.25 -5.57
C ASP A 41 -26.11 -1.00 -6.11
N GLN A 42 -26.34 -2.15 -5.51
CA GLN A 42 -25.58 -3.39 -5.76
C GLN A 42 -25.45 -3.72 -7.25
N GLU A 43 -26.55 -3.71 -8.00
CA GLU A 43 -26.52 -4.04 -9.43
C GLU A 43 -25.71 -3.03 -10.27
N LYS A 44 -25.78 -1.74 -9.91
CA LYS A 44 -24.99 -0.70 -10.59
C LYS A 44 -23.51 -0.84 -10.30
N ILE A 45 -23.16 -1.04 -9.01
CA ILE A 45 -21.75 -1.24 -8.59
C ILE A 45 -21.19 -2.51 -9.22
N LYS A 46 -21.94 -3.61 -9.22
CA LYS A 46 -21.54 -4.86 -9.87
C LYS A 46 -21.29 -4.69 -11.39
N ALA A 47 -22.14 -3.88 -12.05
CA ALA A 47 -21.95 -3.59 -13.47
C ALA A 47 -20.70 -2.75 -13.76
N LEU A 48 -20.32 -1.84 -12.82
CA LEU A 48 -19.11 -1.01 -12.94
C LEU A 48 -17.83 -1.74 -12.55
N PHE A 49 -17.93 -2.76 -11.69
CA PHE A 49 -16.79 -3.50 -11.15
C PHE A 49 -16.94 -5.02 -11.35
N PRO A 50 -17.12 -5.49 -12.60
CA PRO A 50 -17.43 -6.91 -12.88
C PRO A 50 -16.30 -7.87 -12.48
N ASN A 51 -15.05 -7.42 -12.36
CA ASN A 51 -13.90 -8.25 -12.03
C ASN A 51 -13.53 -8.22 -10.54
N THR A 52 -13.96 -7.20 -9.80
CA THR A 52 -13.59 -7.01 -8.39
C THR A 52 -14.77 -7.06 -7.43
N TYR A 53 -16.00 -6.85 -7.88
CA TYR A 53 -17.21 -6.95 -7.04
C TYR A 53 -17.43 -8.39 -6.53
N GLY A 54 -17.91 -8.50 -5.30
CA GLY A 54 -18.30 -9.78 -4.72
C GLY A 54 -17.14 -10.69 -4.32
N LYS A 55 -15.91 -10.18 -4.27
CA LYS A 55 -14.79 -10.95 -3.74
C LYS A 55 -15.01 -11.23 -2.26
N ASN A 56 -14.48 -12.36 -1.80
CA ASN A 56 -14.64 -12.80 -0.43
C ASN A 56 -13.95 -11.85 0.56
N GLU A 57 -14.58 -11.67 1.71
CA GLU A 57 -13.94 -11.06 2.86
C GLU A 57 -12.67 -11.83 3.22
N ILE A 58 -11.60 -11.11 3.51
CA ILE A 58 -10.34 -11.69 3.97
C ILE A 58 -10.13 -11.33 5.44
N THR A 59 -9.95 -12.36 6.26
CA THR A 59 -9.61 -12.22 7.68
C THR A 59 -8.28 -12.89 7.99
N PHE A 60 -7.66 -12.45 9.08
CA PHE A 60 -6.37 -12.99 9.53
C PHE A 60 -6.57 -13.70 10.86
N GLN A 61 -6.02 -14.90 10.98
CA GLN A 61 -6.07 -15.71 12.19
C GLN A 61 -4.68 -16.23 12.57
N LYS A 62 -4.48 -16.54 13.84
CA LYS A 62 -3.25 -17.21 14.26
C LYS A 62 -3.20 -18.61 13.65
N GLY A 63 -2.09 -18.93 13.04
CA GLY A 63 -1.85 -20.22 12.41
C GLY A 63 -0.55 -20.21 11.64
N LYS A 64 -0.05 -21.37 11.25
CA LYS A 64 1.16 -21.46 10.45
C LYS A 64 0.85 -21.10 9.00
N ASN A 65 1.53 -20.08 8.49
CA ASN A 65 1.51 -19.78 7.07
C ASN A 65 2.40 -20.81 6.35
N THR A 66 1.79 -21.63 5.51
CA THR A 66 2.50 -22.62 4.68
C THR A 66 2.86 -22.10 3.29
N SER A 67 2.45 -20.86 2.98
CA SER A 67 2.77 -20.24 1.69
C SER A 67 4.25 -19.86 1.64
N VAL A 68 4.92 -20.21 0.57
CA VAL A 68 6.28 -19.71 0.31
C VAL A 68 6.17 -18.25 -0.08
N PRO A 69 6.80 -17.32 0.63
CA PRO A 69 6.78 -15.91 0.24
C PRO A 69 7.39 -15.76 -1.16
N LYS A 70 6.67 -15.16 -2.08
CA LYS A 70 7.24 -14.69 -3.33
C LYS A 70 7.89 -13.34 -3.09
N LYS A 71 8.99 -13.04 -3.78
CA LYS A 71 9.58 -11.69 -3.79
C LYS A 71 8.49 -10.67 -4.12
N GLN A 72 8.37 -9.65 -3.26
CA GLN A 72 7.41 -8.56 -3.43
C GLN A 72 8.14 -7.28 -3.82
N VAL A 73 7.60 -6.61 -4.81
CA VAL A 73 7.97 -5.24 -5.17
C VAL A 73 6.70 -4.42 -5.03
N VAL A 74 6.68 -3.51 -4.07
CA VAL A 74 5.48 -2.77 -3.69
C VAL A 74 5.67 -1.29 -3.99
N GLY A 75 4.68 -0.66 -4.61
CA GLY A 75 4.59 0.79 -4.74
C GLY A 75 3.68 1.37 -3.66
N VAL A 76 4.02 2.52 -3.07
CA VAL A 76 3.16 3.24 -2.14
C VAL A 76 2.92 4.67 -2.61
N ILE A 77 1.70 5.13 -2.44
CA ILE A 77 1.23 6.47 -2.83
C ILE A 77 0.51 7.11 -1.65
N LEU A 78 0.88 8.35 -1.32
CA LEU A 78 0.09 9.19 -0.43
C LEU A 78 -0.86 10.05 -1.27
N SER A 79 -2.16 9.79 -1.17
CA SER A 79 -3.17 10.41 -2.02
C SER A 79 -4.11 11.32 -1.22
N GLY A 80 -4.44 12.47 -1.78
CA GLY A 80 -5.32 13.45 -1.15
C GLY A 80 -4.56 14.52 -0.36
N GLY A 81 -5.23 15.10 0.64
CA GLY A 81 -4.64 16.07 1.56
C GLY A 81 -3.72 15.41 2.59
N GLN A 82 -2.84 16.20 3.17
CA GLN A 82 -1.97 15.70 4.24
C GLN A 82 -2.78 15.31 5.48
N ALA A 83 -2.38 14.20 6.10
CA ALA A 83 -2.95 13.67 7.33
C ALA A 83 -1.85 13.14 8.25
N PRO A 84 -2.06 13.03 9.56
CA PRO A 84 -1.08 12.45 10.45
C PRO A 84 -0.95 10.94 10.21
N GLY A 85 0.27 10.40 10.36
CA GLY A 85 0.52 8.95 10.41
C GLY A 85 0.99 8.29 9.11
N GLY A 86 1.01 9.00 7.97
CA GLY A 86 1.50 8.44 6.71
C GLY A 86 2.92 7.88 6.80
N HIS A 87 3.82 8.58 7.49
CA HIS A 87 5.18 8.09 7.75
C HIS A 87 5.18 6.75 8.48
N ASN A 88 4.30 6.59 9.47
CA ASN A 88 4.23 5.37 10.28
C ASN A 88 3.71 4.18 9.46
N VAL A 89 2.75 4.41 8.56
CA VAL A 89 2.25 3.38 7.64
C VAL A 89 3.36 2.93 6.69
N ILE A 90 4.08 3.88 6.08
CA ILE A 90 5.19 3.56 5.15
C ILE A 90 6.34 2.84 5.88
N CYS A 91 6.74 3.31 7.07
CA CYS A 91 7.75 2.63 7.88
C CYS A 91 7.32 1.21 8.25
N GLY A 92 6.06 1.03 8.68
CA GLY A 92 5.53 -0.28 9.02
C GLY A 92 5.46 -1.24 7.82
N LEU A 93 5.08 -0.73 6.65
CA LEU A 93 5.07 -1.50 5.41
C LEU A 93 6.49 -1.91 5.00
N TYR A 94 7.46 -0.99 5.07
CA TYR A 94 8.86 -1.28 4.81
C TYR A 94 9.40 -2.36 5.75
N ASP A 95 9.20 -2.21 7.06
CA ASP A 95 9.65 -3.18 8.06
C ASP A 95 9.04 -4.57 7.84
N ALA A 96 7.74 -4.63 7.54
CA ALA A 96 7.05 -5.88 7.25
C ALA A 96 7.60 -6.55 5.99
N LEU A 97 7.81 -5.80 4.91
CA LEU A 97 8.40 -6.32 3.68
C LEU A 97 9.81 -6.88 3.91
N LYS A 98 10.67 -6.15 4.62
CA LYS A 98 12.05 -6.57 4.91
C LYS A 98 12.13 -7.74 5.91
N ALA A 99 11.15 -7.85 6.81
CA ALA A 99 11.04 -9.00 7.71
C ALA A 99 10.61 -10.28 6.99
N CYS A 100 9.83 -10.16 5.90
CA CYS A 100 9.43 -11.29 5.07
C CYS A 100 10.55 -11.79 4.18
N ASP A 101 11.21 -10.87 3.50
CA ASP A 101 12.35 -11.14 2.62
C ASP A 101 13.15 -9.84 2.45
N LYS A 102 14.45 -9.91 2.68
CA LYS A 102 15.35 -8.77 2.52
C LYS A 102 15.41 -8.24 1.08
N GLU A 103 15.12 -9.11 0.11
CA GLU A 103 15.08 -8.76 -1.31
C GLU A 103 13.79 -8.04 -1.73
N ASN A 104 12.79 -7.95 -0.84
CA ASN A 104 11.59 -7.16 -1.09
C ASN A 104 11.93 -5.69 -1.24
N VAL A 105 11.23 -5.01 -2.15
CA VAL A 105 11.48 -3.61 -2.48
C VAL A 105 10.23 -2.78 -2.26
N LEU A 106 10.39 -1.59 -1.69
CA LEU A 106 9.33 -0.59 -1.56
C LEU A 106 9.69 0.65 -2.36
N TYR A 107 8.85 0.99 -3.32
CA TYR A 107 8.89 2.23 -4.09
C TYR A 107 7.93 3.25 -3.47
N GLY A 108 8.35 4.49 -3.29
CA GLY A 108 7.48 5.61 -2.92
C GLY A 108 7.28 6.55 -4.08
N PHE A 109 6.07 6.66 -4.63
CA PHE A 109 5.75 7.58 -5.71
C PHE A 109 5.55 9.00 -5.16
N LYS A 110 6.32 9.97 -5.67
CA LYS A 110 6.39 11.33 -5.15
C LYS A 110 5.22 12.18 -5.63
N GLY A 111 4.65 12.99 -4.73
CA GLY A 111 3.60 13.93 -5.09
C GLY A 111 2.22 13.30 -5.33
N GLY A 112 2.00 12.09 -4.81
CA GLY A 112 0.73 11.39 -4.95
C GLY A 112 0.61 10.58 -6.25
N PRO A 113 -0.61 10.39 -6.77
CA PRO A 113 -0.84 9.58 -7.97
C PRO A 113 -0.14 10.11 -9.23
N SER A 114 0.16 11.42 -9.32
CA SER A 114 0.95 11.96 -10.42
C SER A 114 2.35 11.35 -10.49
N GLY A 115 2.95 11.06 -9.34
CA GLY A 115 4.27 10.40 -9.30
C GLY A 115 4.27 9.02 -9.98
N LEU A 116 3.18 8.28 -9.89
CA LEU A 116 3.03 7.02 -10.61
C LEU A 116 2.95 7.26 -12.14
N LEU A 117 2.18 8.27 -12.57
CA LEU A 117 2.04 8.59 -14.00
C LEU A 117 3.34 9.13 -14.62
N GLU A 118 4.11 9.89 -13.86
CA GLU A 118 5.35 10.54 -14.27
C GLU A 118 6.59 9.65 -14.07
N ASP A 119 6.40 8.44 -13.53
CA ASP A 119 7.52 7.56 -13.13
C ASP A 119 8.51 8.24 -12.16
N ASN A 120 7.97 9.09 -11.27
CA ASN A 120 8.73 9.87 -10.30
C ASN A 120 8.63 9.22 -8.91
N TYR A 121 9.72 8.60 -8.48
CA TYR A 121 9.74 7.78 -7.27
C TYR A 121 11.04 7.91 -6.48
N VAL A 122 11.03 7.31 -5.31
CA VAL A 122 12.21 6.95 -4.52
C VAL A 122 12.13 5.45 -4.20
N VAL A 123 13.26 4.77 -4.18
CA VAL A 123 13.36 3.41 -3.62
C VAL A 123 13.80 3.57 -2.17
N PHE A 124 12.99 3.04 -1.25
CA PHE A 124 13.30 3.16 0.17
C PHE A 124 14.40 2.19 0.61
N ASP A 125 15.29 2.71 1.41
CA ASP A 125 16.29 1.97 2.17
C ASP A 125 16.21 2.32 3.66
N ASP A 126 17.03 1.67 4.47
CA ASP A 126 17.04 1.87 5.93
C ASP A 126 17.40 3.32 6.30
N GLU A 127 18.34 3.94 5.59
CA GLU A 127 18.77 5.30 5.87
C GLU A 127 17.64 6.30 5.63
N TYR A 128 16.95 6.18 4.50
CA TYR A 128 15.82 7.05 4.15
C TYR A 128 14.66 6.87 5.14
N ILE A 129 14.25 5.63 5.40
CA ILE A 129 13.13 5.32 6.31
C ILE A 129 13.40 5.80 7.73
N ASN A 130 14.65 5.65 8.24
CA ASN A 130 14.97 6.03 9.61
C ASN A 130 14.87 7.54 9.87
N GLN A 131 14.99 8.39 8.84
CA GLN A 131 14.77 9.83 8.99
C GLN A 131 13.31 10.16 9.35
N TYR A 132 12.36 9.35 8.90
CA TYR A 132 10.92 9.56 9.08
C TYR A 132 10.28 8.66 10.14
N ARG A 133 11.03 7.70 10.67
CA ARG A 133 10.54 6.75 11.67
C ARG A 133 10.02 7.47 12.91
N ASN A 134 8.79 7.13 13.33
CA ASN A 134 8.11 7.71 14.50
C ASN A 134 7.89 9.24 14.44
N THR A 135 7.88 9.83 13.26
CA THR A 135 7.65 11.28 13.09
C THR A 135 6.18 11.63 12.95
N GLY A 136 5.34 10.69 12.48
CA GLY A 136 3.89 10.86 12.39
C GLY A 136 3.40 11.83 11.31
N GLY A 137 4.28 12.29 10.40
CA GLY A 137 3.94 13.20 9.32
C GLY A 137 3.39 12.49 8.06
N PHE A 138 3.35 13.23 6.94
CA PHE A 138 2.78 12.77 5.66
C PHE A 138 3.60 13.24 4.44
N ASP A 139 4.77 13.79 4.66
CA ASP A 139 5.57 14.45 3.64
C ASP A 139 6.78 13.64 3.12
N ILE A 140 6.95 12.40 3.59
CA ILE A 140 8.07 11.52 3.20
C ILE A 140 8.23 11.37 1.68
N ILE A 141 7.13 11.33 0.95
CA ILE A 141 7.08 11.32 -0.52
C ILE A 141 6.18 12.43 -1.08
N GLY A 142 5.66 13.29 -0.19
CA GLY A 142 4.61 14.23 -0.55
C GLY A 142 3.30 13.53 -0.90
N SER A 143 2.22 14.30 -1.00
CA SER A 143 0.90 13.82 -1.39
C SER A 143 0.32 14.68 -2.51
N GLY A 144 -0.65 14.16 -3.24
CA GLY A 144 -1.31 14.88 -4.33
C GLY A 144 -2.76 14.45 -4.52
N ARG A 145 -3.51 15.30 -5.25
CA ARG A 145 -4.96 15.12 -5.52
C ARG A 145 -5.24 14.70 -6.96
N THR A 146 -4.22 14.35 -7.73
CA THR A 146 -4.40 13.78 -9.07
C THR A 146 -5.23 12.52 -8.99
N LYS A 147 -6.23 12.40 -9.85
CA LYS A 147 -7.02 11.18 -10.03
C LYS A 147 -6.63 10.50 -11.32
N LEU A 148 -6.63 9.19 -11.33
CA LEU A 148 -6.57 8.40 -12.56
C LEU A 148 -8.01 8.20 -13.04
N GLU A 149 -8.36 8.77 -14.19
CA GLU A 149 -9.74 8.82 -14.67
C GLU A 149 -9.88 8.30 -16.11
N THR A 150 -8.76 8.18 -16.83
CA THR A 150 -8.77 7.78 -18.23
C THR A 150 -8.05 6.45 -18.44
N GLU A 151 -8.47 5.72 -19.46
CA GLU A 151 -7.84 4.47 -19.91
C GLU A 151 -6.33 4.66 -20.19
N GLU A 152 -5.97 5.81 -20.76
CA GLU A 152 -4.57 6.15 -21.03
C GLU A 152 -3.75 6.25 -19.71
N GLN A 153 -4.31 6.92 -18.69
CA GLN A 153 -3.65 7.04 -17.39
C GLN A 153 -3.51 5.67 -16.70
N PHE A 154 -4.51 4.81 -16.79
CA PHE A 154 -4.42 3.45 -16.26
C PHE A 154 -3.37 2.62 -16.98
N ALA A 155 -3.30 2.74 -18.33
CA ALA A 155 -2.28 2.06 -19.12
C ALA A 155 -0.87 2.54 -18.79
N ILE A 156 -0.67 3.84 -18.56
CA ILE A 156 0.60 4.41 -18.11
C ILE A 156 0.96 3.84 -16.73
N ALA A 157 0.03 3.85 -15.78
CA ALA A 157 0.24 3.30 -14.44
C ALA A 157 0.63 1.80 -14.50
N GLU A 158 -0.05 1.02 -15.31
CA GLU A 158 0.28 -0.39 -15.54
C GLU A 158 1.69 -0.55 -16.14
N GLY A 159 2.01 0.27 -17.14
CA GLY A 159 3.32 0.28 -17.80
C GLY A 159 4.46 0.58 -16.82
N VAL A 160 4.30 1.58 -15.94
CA VAL A 160 5.28 1.90 -14.89
C VAL A 160 5.42 0.75 -13.91
N CYS A 161 4.31 0.16 -13.47
CA CYS A 161 4.35 -1.00 -12.58
C CYS A 161 5.11 -2.18 -13.22
N LYS A 162 4.81 -2.52 -14.47
CA LYS A 162 5.49 -3.59 -15.20
C LYS A 162 6.97 -3.30 -15.39
N LYS A 163 7.34 -2.06 -15.72
CA LYS A 163 8.73 -1.61 -15.87
C LYS A 163 9.57 -1.88 -14.63
N HIS A 164 9.02 -1.64 -13.45
CA HIS A 164 9.70 -1.82 -12.16
C HIS A 164 9.43 -3.17 -11.51
N GLY A 165 8.65 -4.05 -12.14
CA GLY A 165 8.27 -5.35 -11.58
C GLY A 165 7.40 -5.24 -10.34
N ILE A 166 6.62 -4.16 -10.20
CA ILE A 166 5.73 -3.91 -9.07
C ILE A 166 4.60 -4.95 -9.08
N THR A 167 4.46 -5.64 -7.96
CA THR A 167 3.45 -6.70 -7.75
C THR A 167 2.21 -6.19 -7.00
N ALA A 168 2.35 -5.09 -6.29
CA ALA A 168 1.24 -4.47 -5.58
C ALA A 168 1.44 -2.95 -5.43
N ILE A 169 0.33 -2.21 -5.40
CA ILE A 169 0.29 -0.78 -5.06
C ILE A 169 -0.56 -0.58 -3.81
N VAL A 170 -0.03 0.18 -2.86
CA VAL A 170 -0.73 0.63 -1.66
C VAL A 170 -1.05 2.12 -1.80
N ILE A 171 -2.33 2.46 -1.74
CA ILE A 171 -2.81 3.85 -1.83
C ILE A 171 -3.31 4.28 -0.46
N ILE A 172 -2.62 5.24 0.14
CA ILE A 172 -2.95 5.77 1.46
C ILE A 172 -3.68 7.10 1.28
N GLY A 173 -4.96 7.13 1.60
CA GLY A 173 -5.78 8.33 1.42
C GLY A 173 -7.19 8.19 2.00
N GLY A 174 -8.04 9.18 1.71
CA GLY A 174 -9.46 9.20 2.10
C GLY A 174 -10.38 8.50 1.09
N ASP A 175 -11.69 8.77 1.19
CA ASP A 175 -12.73 8.10 0.40
C ASP A 175 -12.53 8.22 -1.11
N ASP A 176 -12.25 9.42 -1.61
CA ASP A 176 -11.98 9.65 -3.04
C ASP A 176 -10.77 8.84 -3.54
N SER A 177 -9.72 8.76 -2.71
CA SER A 177 -8.51 8.03 -3.04
C SER A 177 -8.76 6.52 -3.08
N ASN A 178 -9.57 6.02 -2.14
CA ASN A 178 -9.96 4.61 -2.10
C ASN A 178 -10.91 4.25 -3.24
N THR A 179 -11.81 5.16 -3.63
CA THR A 179 -12.64 4.98 -4.84
C THR A 179 -11.76 4.87 -6.09
N ASN A 180 -10.76 5.76 -6.22
CA ASN A 180 -9.83 5.71 -7.34
C ASN A 180 -8.95 4.43 -7.31
N ALA A 181 -8.57 3.96 -6.12
CA ALA A 181 -7.89 2.67 -5.95
C ALA A 181 -8.76 1.50 -6.43
N ALA A 182 -10.06 1.51 -6.13
CA ALA A 182 -10.99 0.49 -6.60
C ALA A 182 -11.11 0.47 -8.14
N VAL A 183 -11.17 1.63 -8.79
CA VAL A 183 -11.20 1.74 -10.27
C VAL A 183 -9.90 1.21 -10.87
N LEU A 184 -8.75 1.57 -10.28
CA LEU A 184 -7.45 1.05 -10.73
C LEU A 184 -7.36 -0.48 -10.56
N ALA A 185 -7.87 -1.02 -9.45
CA ALA A 185 -7.93 -2.45 -9.21
C ALA A 185 -8.80 -3.18 -10.24
N GLU A 186 -9.94 -2.59 -10.60
CA GLU A 186 -10.82 -3.12 -11.65
C GLU A 186 -10.12 -3.15 -13.00
N TYR A 187 -9.44 -2.05 -13.37
CA TYR A 187 -8.66 -1.97 -14.61
C TYR A 187 -7.58 -3.07 -14.66
N PHE A 188 -6.80 -3.20 -13.59
CA PHE A 188 -5.74 -4.22 -13.54
C PHE A 188 -6.29 -5.65 -13.58
N ALA A 189 -7.44 -5.90 -12.96
CA ALA A 189 -8.10 -7.19 -13.00
C ALA A 189 -8.62 -7.50 -14.42
N ALA A 190 -9.26 -6.54 -15.08
CA ALA A 190 -9.76 -6.67 -16.46
C ALA A 190 -8.63 -6.99 -17.46
N HIS A 191 -7.44 -6.42 -17.24
CA HIS A 191 -6.27 -6.61 -18.12
C HIS A 191 -5.36 -7.77 -17.69
N ASN A 192 -5.74 -8.54 -16.65
CA ASN A 192 -4.93 -9.64 -16.11
C ASN A 192 -3.48 -9.20 -15.78
N SER A 193 -3.30 -8.00 -15.30
CA SER A 193 -1.97 -7.43 -15.03
C SER A 193 -1.20 -8.18 -13.94
N GLY A 194 -1.90 -8.86 -13.04
CA GLY A 194 -1.33 -9.53 -11.87
C GLY A 194 -0.91 -8.58 -10.75
N ILE A 195 -1.17 -7.27 -10.89
CA ILE A 195 -0.82 -6.26 -9.89
C ILE A 195 -1.99 -6.10 -8.92
N GLN A 196 -1.71 -6.20 -7.62
CA GLN A 196 -2.70 -5.98 -6.57
C GLN A 196 -2.80 -4.50 -6.21
N VAL A 197 -3.99 -4.04 -5.86
CA VAL A 197 -4.22 -2.68 -5.35
C VAL A 197 -4.87 -2.78 -3.97
N ILE A 198 -4.32 -2.05 -3.01
CA ILE A 198 -4.78 -2.00 -1.62
C ILE A 198 -4.96 -0.52 -1.24
N GLY A 199 -6.15 -0.17 -0.77
CA GLY A 199 -6.48 1.16 -0.27
C GLY A 199 -6.65 1.19 1.25
#